data_6fe29f7b67d4aae33b0fb02fb0f04e74
#
_entry.id   6fe29f7b67d4aae33b0fb02fb0f04e74
#
_cell.length_a   1.000
_cell.length_b   1.000
_cell.length_c   1.000
_cell.angle_alpha   90.00
_cell.angle_beta   90.00
_cell.angle_gamma   90.00
#
_symmetry.space_group_name_H-M   'P 1'
#
loop_
_entity.id
_entity.type
_entity.pdbx_description
1 polymer ?
#
loop_
_entity_poly.entity_id
_entity_poly.type
_entity_poly.pdbx_seq_one_letter_code
_entity_poly.pdbx_strand_id
1 'polypeptide(L)'
;MNFARLFVATALVPIWILRSSEPLAQKPPVINFQPGPAYGPTERKYQGIPTIERAPSGRLWAAWYAGPVQEDRYNYVVAATSADDGRTWSDLKFVIDPDGFGPIRASDPCLWLDPGGRMWLFWFQNPDKDTTASKIFAITTDNPGDADPRWSAPRLIGEGIAINKPLVLANGDWLLPAAIWRRDQSCRVLASNDRGATWQLRGTAGIPRIEDRQCDEPMIVERRDGTLWMLVRTSYGIGESISADAGRTWTPVSPTTLPHTASRFFLRRLASGRLLLVKHGPLSGKPVGRKQLQAYLSDDDGKSWQGGLTLDERACSYPDGTQASDGTIRIIYDHDRMDAGHILFSAFKEDDVLRLRAISDPEHEGIQDHVNPAQSAAKSSVRFKVLINAATGINTRPWLKDGRFLRPRQNQEGTPIRKVPAAELEISTGRAEIGTLSATEKFVSPPEGTPTALRIAAPNQRVFHDQPHSVNVVPEELAGLRYIVASSGHVVAVCRKAGIVFVLIPTAERSPESIEEDLRGRGFTKVAAPEFLFFLTDRNRALPANLWTIFQRFVEAGESVEVRGLGVIVF
;
A
#
# COMPACT_ATOMS: atom_id res chain seq x y z
N MET A 1 -66.96 28.06 48.19
CA MET A 1 -65.53 28.32 48.03
C MET A 1 -64.90 27.03 47.59
N ASN A 2 -64.73 26.82 46.26
CA ASN A 2 -64.12 25.63 45.70
C ASN A 2 -62.70 25.96 45.23
N PHE A 3 -61.70 25.36 45.86
CA PHE A 3 -60.30 25.43 45.40
C PHE A 3 -60.04 24.31 44.38
N ALA A 4 -59.84 24.68 43.13
CA ALA A 4 -59.34 23.78 42.08
C ALA A 4 -57.84 23.64 42.23
N ARG A 5 -57.32 22.40 42.44
CA ARG A 5 -55.90 22.09 42.40
C ARG A 5 -55.48 21.83 40.95
N LEU A 6 -54.57 22.68 40.46
CA LEU A 6 -53.91 22.52 39.17
C LEU A 6 -52.76 21.51 39.30
N PHE A 7 -52.86 20.33 38.67
CA PHE A 7 -51.75 19.41 38.50
C PHE A 7 -50.94 19.79 37.27
N VAL A 8 -49.71 20.25 37.47
CA VAL A 8 -48.72 20.40 36.40
C VAL A 8 -48.01 19.08 36.23
N ALA A 9 -48.30 18.38 35.14
CA ALA A 9 -47.56 17.19 34.75
C ALA A 9 -46.25 17.60 34.04
N THR A 10 -45.10 17.42 34.71
CA THR A 10 -43.78 17.59 34.13
C THR A 10 -43.46 16.33 33.31
N ALA A 11 -43.55 16.44 31.98
CA ALA A 11 -43.08 15.38 31.08
C ALA A 11 -41.56 15.38 31.04
N LEU A 12 -40.96 14.37 31.64
CA LEU A 12 -39.52 14.04 31.47
C LEU A 12 -39.31 13.50 30.04
N VAL A 13 -38.78 14.31 29.16
CA VAL A 13 -38.30 13.87 27.86
C VAL A 13 -36.93 13.18 28.09
N PRO A 14 -36.77 11.89 27.76
CA PRO A 14 -35.47 11.25 27.88
C PRO A 14 -34.50 11.88 26.83
N ILE A 15 -33.50 12.57 27.32
CA ILE A 15 -32.37 13.04 26.46
C ILE A 15 -31.59 11.79 26.09
N TRP A 16 -31.83 11.25 24.90
CA TRP A 16 -30.94 10.28 24.27
C TRP A 16 -29.65 11.03 23.92
N ILE A 17 -28.63 10.87 24.75
CA ILE A 17 -27.27 11.24 24.39
C ILE A 17 -26.85 10.28 23.28
N LEU A 18 -27.02 10.70 22.02
CA LEU A 18 -26.37 10.08 20.88
C LEU A 18 -24.86 10.21 21.12
N ARG A 19 -24.25 9.21 21.71
CA ARG A 19 -22.81 9.05 21.61
C ARG A 19 -22.53 8.84 20.12
N SER A 20 -22.03 9.88 19.44
CA SER A 20 -21.43 9.72 18.14
C SER A 20 -20.30 8.72 18.30
N SER A 21 -20.47 7.50 17.79
CA SER A 21 -19.36 6.55 17.71
C SER A 21 -18.33 7.18 16.81
N GLU A 22 -17.15 7.48 17.35
CA GLU A 22 -16.02 7.90 16.51
C GLU A 22 -15.84 6.90 15.37
N PRO A 23 -15.59 7.38 14.14
CA PRO A 23 -15.31 6.50 13.02
C PRO A 23 -14.15 5.55 13.39
N LEU A 24 -14.26 4.28 13.06
CA LEU A 24 -13.28 3.24 13.42
C LEU A 24 -11.84 3.63 13.07
N ALA A 25 -11.63 4.29 11.93
CA ALA A 25 -10.31 4.77 11.51
C ALA A 25 -9.67 5.82 12.43
N GLN A 26 -10.45 6.42 13.34
CA GLN A 26 -9.97 7.41 14.32
C GLN A 26 -9.63 6.78 15.68
N LYS A 27 -9.97 5.51 15.88
CA LYS A 27 -9.67 4.82 17.14
C LYS A 27 -8.24 4.31 17.14
N PRO A 28 -7.49 4.51 18.25
CA PRO A 28 -6.20 3.86 18.41
C PRO A 28 -6.37 2.34 18.36
N PRO A 29 -5.53 1.63 17.57
CA PRO A 29 -5.61 0.17 17.46
C PRO A 29 -5.00 -0.50 18.68
N VAL A 30 -5.30 -1.78 18.87
CA VAL A 30 -4.56 -2.63 19.80
C VAL A 30 -3.33 -3.18 19.09
N ILE A 31 -2.14 -2.93 19.64
CA ILE A 31 -0.91 -3.49 19.09
C ILE A 31 -0.79 -4.96 19.48
N ASN A 32 -0.60 -5.82 18.50
CA ASN A 32 -0.38 -7.25 18.72
C ASN A 32 1.13 -7.53 18.87
N PHE A 33 1.60 -7.71 20.10
CA PHE A 33 3.00 -8.03 20.42
C PHE A 33 3.33 -9.52 20.34
N GLN A 34 2.37 -10.37 20.02
CA GLN A 34 2.53 -11.80 19.84
C GLN A 34 1.85 -12.23 18.53
N PRO A 35 2.40 -11.79 17.37
CA PRO A 35 1.81 -12.11 16.09
C PRO A 35 1.83 -13.61 15.85
N GLY A 36 0.64 -14.18 15.65
CA GLY A 36 0.47 -15.59 15.34
C GLY A 36 0.71 -15.91 13.86
N PRO A 37 0.50 -17.17 13.46
CA PRO A 37 0.73 -17.64 12.08
C PRO A 37 -0.02 -16.87 10.99
N ALA A 38 -1.13 -16.22 11.33
CA ALA A 38 -1.90 -15.37 10.40
C ALA A 38 -1.10 -14.22 9.81
N TYR A 39 -0.04 -13.80 10.50
CA TYR A 39 0.89 -12.76 10.06
C TYR A 39 2.24 -13.36 9.61
N GLY A 40 2.29 -14.68 9.40
CA GLY A 40 3.49 -15.39 9.01
C GLY A 40 4.00 -15.03 7.61
N PRO A 41 5.24 -15.45 7.26
CA PRO A 41 5.84 -15.12 5.97
C PRO A 41 5.02 -15.61 4.78
N THR A 42 4.35 -16.75 4.92
CA THR A 42 3.51 -17.34 3.86
C THR A 42 2.21 -16.59 3.65
N GLU A 43 1.77 -15.81 4.61
CA GLU A 43 0.51 -15.06 4.56
C GLU A 43 0.70 -13.62 4.05
N ARG A 44 1.94 -13.11 4.07
CA ARG A 44 2.29 -11.77 3.57
C ARG A 44 2.64 -11.83 2.09
N LYS A 45 1.66 -11.70 1.22
CA LYS A 45 1.85 -11.71 -0.25
C LYS A 45 2.29 -10.36 -0.79
N TYR A 46 1.94 -9.31 -0.09
CA TYR A 46 2.38 -7.96 -0.34
C TYR A 46 3.25 -7.48 0.81
N GLN A 47 4.39 -6.86 0.49
CA GLN A 47 5.27 -6.22 1.45
C GLN A 47 5.98 -5.03 0.80
N GLY A 48 5.98 -3.89 1.46
CA GLY A 48 6.66 -2.72 0.89
C GLY A 48 6.67 -1.52 1.82
N ILE A 49 7.22 -0.44 1.30
CA ILE A 49 7.31 0.87 1.93
C ILE A 49 7.93 0.79 3.33
N PRO A 50 9.21 0.35 3.39
CA PRO A 50 9.89 0.17 4.65
C PRO A 50 10.44 1.49 5.22
N THR A 51 10.69 1.44 6.52
CA THR A 51 11.43 2.45 7.28
C THR A 51 12.46 1.76 8.16
N ILE A 52 13.58 2.45 8.46
CA ILE A 52 14.64 1.96 9.32
C ILE A 52 15.09 3.04 10.29
N GLU A 53 15.38 2.66 11.54
CA GLU A 53 16.04 3.56 12.48
C GLU A 53 17.00 2.77 13.38
N ARG A 54 18.01 3.48 13.90
CA ARG A 54 19.05 2.92 14.76
C ARG A 54 18.98 3.49 16.17
N ALA A 55 18.84 2.62 17.15
CA ALA A 55 18.93 2.98 18.54
C ALA A 55 20.38 3.41 18.92
N PRO A 56 20.59 4.21 19.96
CA PRO A 56 21.93 4.57 20.43
C PRO A 56 22.81 3.38 20.78
N SER A 57 22.22 2.28 21.25
CA SER A 57 22.91 1.00 21.52
C SER A 57 23.44 0.29 20.27
N GLY A 58 23.02 0.71 19.08
CA GLY A 58 23.34 0.07 17.80
C GLY A 58 22.25 -0.84 17.27
N ARG A 59 21.23 -1.18 18.05
CA ARG A 59 20.11 -2.00 17.58
C ARG A 59 19.37 -1.28 16.43
N LEU A 60 19.13 -2.00 15.35
CA LEU A 60 18.31 -1.55 14.24
C LEU A 60 16.86 -1.97 14.44
N TRP A 61 15.97 -1.08 14.11
CA TRP A 61 14.53 -1.34 13.95
C TRP A 61 14.14 -1.10 12.51
N ALA A 62 13.40 -2.03 11.94
CA ALA A 62 12.77 -1.90 10.64
C ALA A 62 11.27 -2.12 10.78
N ALA A 63 10.50 -1.31 10.08
CA ALA A 63 9.06 -1.50 9.97
C ALA A 63 8.64 -1.32 8.50
N TRP A 64 7.61 -2.03 8.10
CA TRP A 64 7.02 -1.94 6.77
C TRP A 64 5.56 -2.31 6.86
N TYR A 65 4.78 -2.10 5.81
CA TYR A 65 3.45 -2.67 5.81
C TYR A 65 3.36 -3.86 4.86
N ALA A 66 2.49 -4.77 5.21
CA ALA A 66 2.28 -6.03 4.55
C ALA A 66 0.78 -6.30 4.41
N GLY A 67 0.45 -7.28 3.61
CA GLY A 67 -0.92 -7.72 3.44
C GLY A 67 -0.98 -9.07 2.75
N PRO A 68 -2.14 -9.73 2.78
CA PRO A 68 -2.28 -11.08 2.24
C PRO A 68 -2.43 -11.12 0.73
N VAL A 69 -2.73 -9.99 0.08
CA VAL A 69 -3.01 -9.97 -1.37
C VAL A 69 -2.16 -8.91 -2.06
N GLN A 70 -2.41 -7.63 -1.79
CA GLN A 70 -1.80 -6.48 -2.47
C GLN A 70 -1.86 -5.24 -1.58
N GLU A 71 -1.56 -4.08 -2.14
CA GLU A 71 -1.79 -2.81 -1.47
C GLU A 71 -3.30 -2.50 -1.43
N ASP A 72 -3.96 -2.84 -0.32
CA ASP A 72 -5.41 -2.73 -0.14
C ASP A 72 -5.82 -2.45 1.31
N ARG A 73 -7.13 -2.55 1.58
CA ARG A 73 -7.73 -2.31 2.91
C ARG A 73 -7.26 -3.27 4.01
N TYR A 74 -6.65 -4.37 3.63
CA TYR A 74 -6.22 -5.42 4.55
C TYR A 74 -4.75 -5.29 4.95
N ASN A 75 -4.13 -4.18 4.61
CA ASN A 75 -2.75 -3.95 4.97
C ASN A 75 -2.60 -3.60 6.45
N TYR A 76 -1.53 -4.09 7.03
CA TYR A 76 -1.13 -3.88 8.40
C TYR A 76 0.36 -3.58 8.50
N VAL A 77 0.77 -2.86 9.53
CA VAL A 77 2.17 -2.56 9.79
C VAL A 77 2.81 -3.67 10.61
N VAL A 78 4.04 -4.01 10.28
CA VAL A 78 4.87 -5.00 11.00
C VAL A 78 6.23 -4.41 11.32
N ALA A 79 6.88 -4.95 12.36
CA ALA A 79 8.21 -4.53 12.76
C ALA A 79 9.10 -5.70 13.15
N ALA A 80 10.40 -5.56 12.87
CA ALA A 80 11.46 -6.48 13.26
C ALA A 80 12.69 -5.70 13.74
N THR A 81 13.61 -6.36 14.44
CA THR A 81 14.82 -5.74 14.97
C THR A 81 16.05 -6.58 14.70
N SER A 82 17.21 -5.93 14.65
CA SER A 82 18.53 -6.56 14.51
C SER A 82 19.48 -6.01 15.57
N ALA A 83 20.25 -6.91 16.22
CA ALA A 83 21.26 -6.56 17.20
C ALA A 83 22.68 -6.59 16.63
N ASP A 84 22.86 -7.00 15.38
CA ASP A 84 24.13 -7.26 14.74
C ASP A 84 24.31 -6.50 13.41
N ASP A 85 23.87 -5.22 13.41
CA ASP A 85 23.95 -4.32 12.25
C ASP A 85 23.26 -4.85 10.99
N GLY A 86 22.14 -5.56 11.15
CA GLY A 86 21.34 -6.08 10.05
C GLY A 86 21.86 -7.39 9.45
N ARG A 87 22.82 -8.05 10.10
CA ARG A 87 23.27 -9.37 9.66
C ARG A 87 22.25 -10.46 9.91
N THR A 88 21.53 -10.35 11.03
CA THR A 88 20.37 -11.17 11.35
C THR A 88 19.23 -10.31 11.85
N TRP A 89 18.00 -10.77 11.62
CA TRP A 89 16.78 -10.09 12.03
C TRP A 89 15.91 -11.02 12.86
N SER A 90 15.21 -10.46 13.81
CA SER A 90 14.24 -11.18 14.65
C SER A 90 13.02 -11.60 13.83
N ASP A 91 12.21 -12.49 14.39
CA ASP A 91 10.81 -12.60 14.02
C ASP A 91 10.09 -11.27 14.26
N LEU A 92 8.84 -11.18 13.76
CA LEU A 92 8.03 -9.97 13.99
C LEU A 92 7.91 -9.68 15.48
N LYS A 93 8.22 -8.45 15.86
CA LYS A 93 8.08 -7.98 17.24
C LYS A 93 6.65 -7.59 17.56
N PHE A 94 5.96 -7.04 16.57
CA PHE A 94 4.55 -6.70 16.69
C PHE A 94 3.92 -6.49 15.32
N VAL A 95 2.59 -6.49 15.35
CA VAL A 95 1.72 -6.15 14.22
C VAL A 95 0.75 -5.05 14.66
N ILE A 96 0.57 -4.06 13.81
CA ILE A 96 -0.46 -3.03 13.94
C ILE A 96 -1.51 -3.30 12.87
N ASP A 97 -2.57 -3.98 13.26
CA ASP A 97 -3.72 -4.31 12.44
C ASP A 97 -4.96 -3.72 13.14
N PRO A 98 -5.50 -2.61 12.64
CA PRO A 98 -6.49 -1.82 13.40
C PRO A 98 -7.79 -2.56 13.72
N ASP A 99 -8.21 -3.46 12.89
CA ASP A 99 -9.52 -4.12 13.01
C ASP A 99 -9.49 -5.64 12.70
N GLY A 100 -8.29 -6.21 12.64
CA GLY A 100 -8.12 -7.65 12.50
C GLY A 100 -8.62 -8.17 11.15
N PHE A 101 -8.10 -7.62 10.04
CA PHE A 101 -8.47 -7.91 8.66
C PHE A 101 -9.82 -7.32 8.21
N GLY A 102 -10.24 -6.25 8.84
CA GLY A 102 -11.41 -5.48 8.43
C GLY A 102 -11.07 -4.39 7.40
N PRO A 103 -11.96 -3.40 7.24
CA PRO A 103 -11.80 -2.37 6.23
C PRO A 103 -10.82 -1.25 6.60
N ILE A 104 -10.27 -1.23 7.82
CA ILE A 104 -9.33 -0.19 8.25
C ILE A 104 -7.90 -0.69 8.07
N ARG A 105 -7.17 -0.09 7.15
CA ARG A 105 -5.77 -0.42 6.95
C ARG A 105 -4.83 0.43 7.80
N ALA A 106 -3.70 -0.14 8.20
CA ALA A 106 -2.53 0.58 8.68
C ALA A 106 -1.40 0.50 7.65
N SER A 107 -0.79 1.64 7.30
CA SER A 107 0.20 1.71 6.22
C SER A 107 1.28 2.75 6.48
N ASP A 108 2.30 2.72 5.63
CA ASP A 108 3.37 3.70 5.52
C ASP A 108 4.01 4.04 6.87
N PRO A 109 4.61 3.06 7.55
CA PRO A 109 5.26 3.30 8.82
C PRO A 109 6.47 4.23 8.65
N CYS A 110 6.75 5.03 9.69
CA CYS A 110 7.91 5.88 9.77
C CYS A 110 8.56 5.77 11.16
N LEU A 111 9.72 5.15 11.23
CA LEU A 111 10.55 5.10 12.42
C LEU A 111 11.39 6.38 12.53
N TRP A 112 11.50 6.90 13.73
CA TRP A 112 12.32 8.07 14.01
C TRP A 112 12.85 8.04 15.43
N LEU A 113 14.15 8.30 15.59
CA LEU A 113 14.78 8.50 16.88
C LEU A 113 14.82 9.99 17.19
N ASP A 114 14.16 10.42 18.28
CA ASP A 114 14.19 11.82 18.70
C ASP A 114 15.52 12.18 19.38
N PRO A 115 15.81 13.48 19.57
CA PRO A 115 17.04 13.95 20.21
C PRO A 115 17.23 13.46 21.65
N GLY A 116 16.15 13.04 22.32
CA GLY A 116 16.19 12.44 23.67
C GLY A 116 16.51 10.94 23.67
N GLY A 117 16.67 10.33 22.51
CA GLY A 117 16.93 8.89 22.37
C GLY A 117 15.69 8.00 22.42
N ARG A 118 14.49 8.60 22.43
CA ARG A 118 13.21 7.87 22.35
C ARG A 118 12.93 7.48 20.91
N MET A 119 12.56 6.22 20.66
CA MET A 119 12.14 5.76 19.36
C MET A 119 10.63 5.99 19.18
N TRP A 120 10.28 6.55 18.04
CA TRP A 120 8.92 6.75 17.57
C TRP A 120 8.66 5.84 16.39
N LEU A 121 7.44 5.26 16.32
CA LEU A 121 6.89 4.67 15.12
C LEU A 121 5.58 5.38 14.80
N PHE A 122 5.57 6.12 13.72
CA PHE A 122 4.37 6.72 13.13
C PHE A 122 3.81 5.77 12.07
N TRP A 123 2.51 5.80 11.88
CA TRP A 123 1.80 5.17 10.75
C TRP A 123 0.51 5.93 10.51
N PHE A 124 -0.15 5.70 9.38
CA PHE A 124 -1.50 6.20 9.21
C PHE A 124 -2.53 5.07 9.10
N GLN A 125 -3.76 5.40 9.44
CA GLN A 125 -4.94 4.56 9.27
C GLN A 125 -5.97 5.27 8.42
N ASN A 126 -6.67 4.52 7.56
CA ASN A 126 -7.79 5.00 6.79
C ASN A 126 -8.75 3.87 6.43
N PRO A 127 -10.05 4.17 6.26
CA PRO A 127 -10.99 3.17 5.78
C PRO A 127 -10.71 2.90 4.30
N ASP A 128 -10.50 1.64 3.97
CA ASP A 128 -10.19 1.15 2.63
C ASP A 128 -9.10 1.99 1.94
N LYS A 129 -9.43 2.64 0.83
CA LYS A 129 -8.54 3.52 0.07
C LYS A 129 -8.90 5.01 0.20
N ASP A 130 -9.78 5.35 1.11
CA ASP A 130 -10.12 6.75 1.36
C ASP A 130 -9.02 7.48 2.12
N THR A 131 -8.02 7.93 1.37
CA THR A 131 -6.89 8.69 1.93
C THR A 131 -7.28 10.06 2.46
N THR A 132 -8.50 10.54 2.18
CA THR A 132 -8.99 11.83 2.71
C THR A 132 -9.40 11.72 4.18
N ALA A 133 -9.70 10.51 4.66
CA ALA A 133 -10.02 10.20 6.04
C ALA A 133 -8.81 9.73 6.85
N SER A 134 -7.59 9.82 6.30
CA SER A 134 -6.36 9.32 6.94
C SER A 134 -6.06 10.05 8.24
N LYS A 135 -5.69 9.28 9.26
CA LYS A 135 -5.25 9.74 10.57
C LYS A 135 -3.87 9.17 10.90
N ILE A 136 -2.99 10.03 11.38
CA ILE A 136 -1.64 9.67 11.80
C ILE A 136 -1.69 9.24 13.25
N PHE A 137 -1.14 8.06 13.54
CA PHE A 137 -0.95 7.53 14.88
C PHE A 137 0.54 7.35 15.19
N ALA A 138 0.88 7.24 16.47
CA ALA A 138 2.23 6.90 16.88
C ALA A 138 2.24 6.08 18.17
N ILE A 139 3.30 5.25 18.29
CA ILE A 139 3.76 4.65 19.55
C ILE A 139 5.21 5.05 19.78
N THR A 140 5.65 4.99 21.04
CA THR A 140 7.02 5.33 21.42
C THR A 140 7.60 4.32 22.39
N THR A 141 8.95 4.22 22.41
CA THR A 141 9.68 3.52 23.49
C THR A 141 10.89 4.33 23.93
N ASP A 142 11.12 4.37 25.23
CA ASP A 142 12.30 5.00 25.82
C ASP A 142 13.53 4.07 25.82
N ASN A 143 13.33 2.77 25.56
CA ASN A 143 14.39 1.77 25.59
C ASN A 143 14.53 1.05 24.23
N PRO A 144 14.79 1.76 23.11
CA PRO A 144 14.87 1.14 21.79
C PRO A 144 16.06 0.20 21.62
N GLY A 145 16.98 0.17 22.57
CA GLY A 145 18.12 -0.74 22.62
C GLY A 145 17.77 -2.16 23.06
N ASP A 146 16.63 -2.34 23.73
CA ASP A 146 16.19 -3.65 24.19
C ASP A 146 15.65 -4.48 23.03
N ALA A 147 15.70 -5.81 23.16
CA ALA A 147 15.15 -6.71 22.17
C ALA A 147 13.61 -6.68 22.14
N ASP A 148 13.00 -6.49 23.29
CA ASP A 148 11.56 -6.46 23.52
C ASP A 148 11.22 -5.26 24.42
N PRO A 149 11.35 -4.03 23.93
CA PRO A 149 11.08 -2.84 24.72
C PRO A 149 9.59 -2.67 24.95
N ARG A 150 9.25 -2.01 26.04
CA ARG A 150 7.87 -1.59 26.27
C ARG A 150 7.54 -0.40 25.37
N TRP A 151 6.55 -0.57 24.52
CA TRP A 151 5.98 0.50 23.70
C TRP A 151 4.81 1.18 24.43
N SER A 152 4.62 2.46 24.19
CA SER A 152 3.47 3.20 24.68
C SER A 152 2.17 2.71 24.06
N ALA A 153 1.03 3.08 24.66
CA ALA A 153 -0.24 2.97 23.96
C ALA A 153 -0.24 3.85 22.68
N PRO A 154 -0.93 3.42 21.62
CA PRO A 154 -1.11 4.23 20.41
C PRO A 154 -1.86 5.51 20.73
N ARG A 155 -1.44 6.61 20.11
CA ARG A 155 -2.12 7.89 20.21
C ARG A 155 -2.29 8.55 18.85
N LEU A 156 -3.38 9.27 18.68
CA LEU A 156 -3.63 10.10 17.51
C LEU A 156 -2.68 11.29 17.53
N ILE A 157 -2.00 11.52 16.40
CA ILE A 157 -1.08 12.64 16.19
C ILE A 157 -1.74 13.76 15.41
N GLY A 158 -2.49 13.43 14.36
CA GLY A 158 -3.12 14.42 13.52
C GLY A 158 -3.79 13.81 12.29
N GLU A 159 -4.22 14.67 11.39
CA GLU A 159 -4.82 14.28 10.11
C GLU A 159 -3.78 14.17 9.02
N GLY A 160 -3.98 13.19 8.14
CA GLY A 160 -3.17 12.98 6.96
C GLY A 160 -2.31 11.73 7.02
N ILE A 161 -1.27 11.72 6.21
CA ILE A 161 -0.34 10.62 5.97
C ILE A 161 1.06 11.17 6.24
N ALA A 162 1.77 10.61 7.21
CA ALA A 162 3.16 10.95 7.54
C ALA A 162 4.04 9.74 7.23
N ILE A 163 4.76 9.80 6.12
CA ILE A 163 5.63 8.72 5.65
C ILE A 163 7.12 9.05 5.83
N ASN A 164 7.42 10.31 6.13
CA ASN A 164 8.78 10.81 6.21
C ASN A 164 9.12 11.26 7.62
N LYS A 165 10.41 11.14 7.97
CA LYS A 165 10.91 11.39 9.33
C LYS A 165 10.70 12.84 9.74
N PRO A 166 10.38 13.09 11.02
CA PRO A 166 10.38 14.43 11.58
C PRO A 166 11.75 15.12 11.46
N LEU A 167 11.70 16.43 11.38
CA LEU A 167 12.85 17.34 11.46
C LEU A 167 12.82 18.06 12.79
N VAL A 168 13.99 18.22 13.41
CA VAL A 168 14.17 19.08 14.58
C VAL A 168 14.85 20.37 14.11
N LEU A 169 14.19 21.50 14.31
CA LEU A 169 14.72 22.82 13.95
C LEU A 169 15.79 23.29 14.95
N ALA A 170 16.62 24.21 14.53
CA ALA A 170 17.63 24.84 15.39
C ALA A 170 17.03 25.50 16.64
N ASN A 171 15.78 25.96 16.59
CA ASN A 171 15.05 26.53 17.73
C ASN A 171 14.44 25.46 18.67
N GLY A 172 14.59 24.16 18.35
CA GLY A 172 14.08 23.04 19.14
C GLY A 172 12.66 22.58 18.79
N ASP A 173 11.95 23.25 17.89
CA ASP A 173 10.65 22.77 17.40
C ASP A 173 10.83 21.52 16.56
N TRP A 174 9.88 20.60 16.66
CA TRP A 174 9.81 19.41 15.81
C TRP A 174 8.77 19.61 14.71
N LEU A 175 9.13 19.29 13.49
CA LEU A 175 8.24 19.33 12.33
C LEU A 175 8.04 17.93 11.77
N LEU A 176 6.79 17.50 11.65
CA LEU A 176 6.40 16.24 11.01
C LEU A 176 5.77 16.55 9.66
N PRO A 177 6.47 16.23 8.55
CA PRO A 177 5.89 16.36 7.22
C PRO A 177 4.75 15.34 7.03
N ALA A 178 3.63 15.81 6.51
CA ALA A 178 2.45 14.99 6.26
C ALA A 178 1.75 15.43 4.97
N ALA A 179 0.79 14.65 4.49
CA ALA A 179 -0.02 15.01 3.33
C ALA A 179 -1.47 14.54 3.48
N ILE A 180 -2.38 15.27 2.84
CA ILE A 180 -3.71 14.75 2.45
C ILE A 180 -3.75 14.75 0.93
N TRP A 181 -3.61 13.59 0.33
CA TRP A 181 -3.39 13.44 -1.10
C TRP A 181 -4.50 14.06 -1.94
N ARG A 182 -4.12 14.67 -3.06
CA ARG A 182 -5.03 15.23 -4.08
C ARG A 182 -5.95 16.34 -3.60
N ARG A 183 -5.69 16.93 -2.44
CA ARG A 183 -6.40 18.12 -1.94
C ARG A 183 -5.61 19.39 -2.25
N ASP A 184 -6.31 20.51 -2.24
CA ASP A 184 -5.64 21.82 -2.19
C ASP A 184 -4.87 21.93 -0.89
N GLN A 185 -3.68 22.55 -0.94
CA GLN A 185 -2.78 22.62 0.22
C GLN A 185 -2.53 21.23 0.82
N SER A 186 -2.22 20.26 -0.06
CA SER A 186 -2.09 18.84 0.31
C SER A 186 -0.91 18.56 1.21
N CYS A 187 0.23 19.25 1.03
CA CYS A 187 1.40 19.13 1.90
C CYS A 187 1.13 19.85 3.22
N ARG A 188 1.26 19.15 4.31
CA ARG A 188 0.98 19.62 5.67
C ARG A 188 2.25 19.54 6.52
N VAL A 189 2.41 20.46 7.42
CA VAL A 189 3.48 20.45 8.41
C VAL A 189 2.86 20.49 9.80
N LEU A 190 2.90 19.35 10.49
CA LEU A 190 2.54 19.30 11.90
C LEU A 190 3.77 19.69 12.72
N ALA A 191 3.57 20.46 13.77
CA ALA A 191 4.66 20.91 14.64
C ALA A 191 4.38 20.61 16.10
N SER A 192 5.46 20.35 16.83
CA SER A 192 5.48 20.21 18.28
C SER A 192 6.59 21.08 18.84
N ASN A 193 6.29 21.85 19.89
CA ASN A 193 7.24 22.63 20.68
C ASN A 193 7.41 22.09 22.11
N ASP A 194 6.83 20.93 22.39
CA ASP A 194 6.81 20.27 23.70
C ASP A 194 7.38 18.84 23.61
N ARG A 195 8.36 18.63 22.72
CA ARG A 195 9.04 17.33 22.49
C ARG A 195 8.07 16.21 22.12
N GLY A 196 7.10 16.53 21.27
CA GLY A 196 6.15 15.58 20.73
C GLY A 196 5.00 15.24 21.69
N ALA A 197 4.83 15.91 22.84
CA ALA A 197 3.67 15.70 23.69
C ALA A 197 2.37 16.11 22.98
N THR A 198 2.39 17.23 22.26
CA THR A 198 1.29 17.67 21.39
C THR A 198 1.78 18.01 19.98
N TRP A 199 0.89 17.87 19.01
CA TRP A 199 1.15 18.19 17.60
C TRP A 199 0.01 19.03 17.05
N GLN A 200 0.35 20.09 16.31
CA GLN A 200 -0.62 20.99 15.71
C GLN A 200 -0.22 21.31 14.26
N LEU A 201 -1.21 21.54 13.41
CA LEU A 201 -0.95 22.03 12.06
C LEU A 201 -0.30 23.40 12.12
N ARG A 202 0.92 23.53 11.60
CA ARG A 202 1.69 24.78 11.54
C ARG A 202 1.52 25.50 10.22
N GLY A 203 1.57 24.76 9.11
CA GLY A 203 1.49 25.35 7.78
C GLY A 203 1.18 24.31 6.71
N THR A 204 0.90 24.79 5.51
CA THR A 204 0.58 23.96 4.35
C THR A 204 1.24 24.50 3.10
N ALA A 205 1.57 23.60 2.16
CA ALA A 205 1.99 23.92 0.80
C ALA A 205 1.08 23.25 -0.22
N GLY A 206 0.79 23.93 -1.32
CA GLY A 206 -0.05 23.40 -2.39
C GLY A 206 0.73 23.13 -3.67
N ILE A 207 0.39 22.05 -4.35
CA ILE A 207 0.77 21.81 -5.73
C ILE A 207 -0.29 22.50 -6.60
N PRO A 208 0.08 23.56 -7.37
CA PRO A 208 -0.92 24.43 -8.01
C PRO A 208 -1.83 23.71 -9.01
N ARG A 209 -1.26 22.84 -9.83
CA ARG A 209 -1.99 22.13 -10.88
C ARG A 209 -2.47 20.78 -10.38
N ILE A 210 -3.74 20.47 -10.56
CA ILE A 210 -4.34 19.20 -10.07
C ILE A 210 -3.73 17.96 -10.76
N GLU A 211 -3.36 18.08 -12.04
CA GLU A 211 -2.71 17.03 -12.80
C GLU A 211 -1.30 16.69 -12.32
N ASP A 212 -0.66 17.61 -11.59
CA ASP A 212 0.67 17.42 -11.02
C ASP A 212 0.61 16.74 -9.65
N ARG A 213 -0.57 16.65 -9.05
CA ARG A 213 -0.77 16.05 -7.72
C ARG A 213 -0.80 14.54 -7.81
N GLN A 214 -0.05 13.92 -6.90
CA GLN A 214 0.01 12.45 -6.77
C GLN A 214 -0.22 12.06 -5.31
N CYS A 215 0.72 11.34 -4.72
CA CYS A 215 0.72 10.99 -3.31
C CYS A 215 1.36 12.10 -2.43
N ASP A 216 1.90 13.16 -3.02
CA ASP A 216 2.34 14.41 -2.37
C ASP A 216 3.09 14.13 -1.05
N GLU A 217 4.14 13.32 -1.09
CA GLU A 217 4.91 12.82 0.05
C GLU A 217 6.04 13.83 0.40
N PRO A 218 5.79 14.86 1.24
CA PRO A 218 6.77 15.89 1.51
C PRO A 218 7.90 15.41 2.42
N MET A 219 9.14 15.90 2.15
CA MET A 219 10.29 15.85 3.04
C MET A 219 10.79 17.25 3.28
N ILE A 220 11.29 17.54 4.48
CA ILE A 220 11.75 18.89 4.86
C ILE A 220 13.15 18.80 5.43
N VAL A 221 14.00 19.73 5.03
CA VAL A 221 15.29 20.00 5.68
C VAL A 221 15.42 21.48 6.00
N GLU A 222 16.09 21.78 7.10
CA GLU A 222 16.51 23.15 7.45
C GLU A 222 17.84 23.43 6.75
N ARG A 223 17.90 24.50 5.96
CA ARG A 223 19.13 24.99 5.32
C ARG A 223 19.96 25.76 6.33
N ARG A 224 21.25 25.96 6.03
CA ARG A 224 22.19 26.70 6.91
C ARG A 224 21.81 28.17 7.10
N ASP A 225 21.04 28.72 6.16
CA ASP A 225 20.51 30.09 6.25
C ASP A 225 19.23 30.19 7.09
N GLY A 226 18.77 29.08 7.67
CA GLY A 226 17.56 29.02 8.49
C GLY A 226 16.27 28.86 7.68
N THR A 227 16.33 28.88 6.35
CA THR A 227 15.14 28.58 5.54
C THR A 227 14.83 27.08 5.56
N LEU A 228 13.54 26.74 5.43
CA LEU A 228 13.13 25.35 5.27
C LEU A 228 12.92 25.05 3.80
N TRP A 229 13.49 23.95 3.36
CA TRP A 229 13.32 23.42 2.02
C TRP A 229 12.51 22.13 2.06
N MET A 230 11.33 22.17 1.44
CA MET A 230 10.45 21.03 1.28
C MET A 230 10.61 20.47 -0.12
N LEU A 231 10.91 19.17 -0.24
CA LEU A 231 10.82 18.42 -1.48
C LEU A 231 9.55 17.54 -1.46
N VAL A 232 8.85 17.48 -2.60
CA VAL A 232 7.53 16.86 -2.72
C VAL A 232 7.50 15.92 -3.91
N ARG A 233 6.96 14.72 -3.74
CA ARG A 233 6.66 13.82 -4.84
C ARG A 233 5.49 14.37 -5.65
N THR A 234 5.67 14.49 -6.97
CA THR A 234 4.67 14.98 -7.92
C THR A 234 4.57 14.04 -9.14
N SER A 235 3.62 14.30 -10.05
CA SER A 235 3.51 13.54 -11.31
C SER A 235 4.73 13.74 -12.21
N TYR A 236 5.36 14.92 -12.17
CA TYR A 236 6.56 15.24 -12.93
C TYR A 236 7.87 14.83 -12.22
N GLY A 237 7.82 14.27 -11.02
CA GLY A 237 8.98 13.82 -10.25
C GLY A 237 9.10 14.52 -8.91
N ILE A 238 10.10 15.41 -8.74
CA ILE A 238 10.34 16.14 -7.50
C ILE A 238 9.94 17.62 -7.67
N GLY A 239 9.00 18.06 -6.86
CA GLY A 239 8.68 19.47 -6.65
C GLY A 239 9.38 20.02 -5.41
N GLU A 240 9.46 21.36 -5.29
CA GLU A 240 10.04 22.05 -4.14
C GLU A 240 9.17 23.21 -3.67
N SER A 241 9.28 23.52 -2.38
CA SER A 241 8.67 24.68 -1.73
C SER A 241 9.60 25.20 -0.63
N ILE A 242 9.58 26.50 -0.38
CA ILE A 242 10.45 27.18 0.59
C ILE A 242 9.59 27.87 1.64
N SER A 243 10.06 27.82 2.89
CA SER A 243 9.55 28.60 4.01
C SER A 243 10.67 29.40 4.66
N ALA A 244 10.43 30.69 4.90
CA ALA A 244 11.36 31.59 5.61
C ALA A 244 10.90 31.89 7.06
N ASP A 245 9.82 31.27 7.52
CA ASP A 245 9.17 31.57 8.81
C ASP A 245 8.95 30.31 9.67
N ALA A 246 9.91 29.41 9.63
CA ALA A 246 9.91 28.13 10.37
C ALA A 246 8.68 27.25 10.06
N GLY A 247 8.24 27.24 8.80
CA GLY A 247 7.20 26.34 8.29
C GLY A 247 5.78 26.84 8.46
N ARG A 248 5.55 28.12 8.74
CA ARG A 248 4.20 28.71 8.85
C ARG A 248 3.62 29.01 7.48
N THR A 249 4.42 29.59 6.59
CA THR A 249 4.03 29.87 5.21
C THR A 249 5.01 29.22 4.24
N TRP A 250 4.53 28.82 3.09
CA TRP A 250 5.28 28.12 2.07
C TRP A 250 5.02 28.70 0.68
N THR A 251 6.04 28.74 -0.16
CA THR A 251 5.84 29.05 -1.57
C THR A 251 4.99 27.96 -2.23
N PRO A 252 4.25 28.26 -3.31
CA PRO A 252 3.64 27.21 -4.12
C PRO A 252 4.69 26.19 -4.58
N VAL A 253 4.33 24.91 -4.57
CA VAL A 253 5.23 23.85 -5.04
C VAL A 253 5.52 24.04 -6.53
N SER A 254 6.79 24.07 -6.89
CA SER A 254 7.29 24.21 -8.26
C SER A 254 8.26 23.07 -8.60
N PRO A 255 8.45 22.73 -9.91
CA PRO A 255 9.40 21.70 -10.30
C PRO A 255 10.84 22.02 -9.91
N THR A 256 11.58 21.01 -9.44
CA THR A 256 13.04 21.09 -9.29
C THR A 256 13.74 20.79 -10.62
N THR A 257 15.05 21.02 -10.69
CA THR A 257 15.91 20.57 -11.79
C THR A 257 16.32 19.11 -11.67
N LEU A 258 15.96 18.41 -10.60
CA LEU A 258 16.33 17.02 -10.32
C LEU A 258 15.43 16.04 -11.10
N PRO A 259 15.93 15.32 -12.12
CA PRO A 259 15.12 14.33 -12.82
C PRO A 259 14.73 13.21 -11.87
N HIS A 260 13.46 12.90 -11.81
CA HIS A 260 12.96 11.79 -11.00
C HIS A 260 11.66 11.22 -11.56
N THR A 261 11.39 9.96 -11.29
CA THR A 261 10.08 9.37 -11.53
C THR A 261 9.11 9.73 -10.40
N ALA A 262 7.81 9.63 -10.63
CA ALA A 262 6.78 9.83 -9.60
C ALA A 262 6.85 8.73 -8.52
N SER A 263 7.83 8.82 -7.61
CA SER A 263 8.09 7.89 -6.52
C SER A 263 8.65 8.63 -5.32
N ARG A 264 8.60 8.02 -4.13
CA ARG A 264 9.31 8.52 -2.96
C ARG A 264 10.82 8.53 -3.23
N PHE A 265 11.50 9.52 -2.72
CA PHE A 265 12.94 9.64 -2.56
C PHE A 265 13.25 9.76 -1.06
N PHE A 266 14.52 9.87 -0.67
CA PHE A 266 14.94 10.12 0.70
C PHE A 266 15.91 11.30 0.74
N LEU A 267 15.64 12.26 1.63
CA LEU A 267 16.46 13.44 1.85
C LEU A 267 16.74 13.60 3.35
N ARG A 268 18.00 13.77 3.73
CA ARG A 268 18.38 13.99 5.14
C ARG A 268 19.67 14.79 5.23
N ARG A 269 19.78 15.63 6.25
CA ARG A 269 21.06 16.21 6.67
C ARG A 269 21.83 15.18 7.49
N LEU A 270 23.07 14.92 7.10
CA LEU A 270 24.01 14.01 7.77
C LEU A 270 24.76 14.72 8.90
N ALA A 271 25.43 13.96 9.75
CA ALA A 271 26.24 14.47 10.84
C ALA A 271 27.41 15.37 10.37
N SER A 272 27.91 15.16 9.14
CA SER A 272 28.89 16.03 8.49
C SER A 272 28.36 17.42 8.10
N GLY A 273 27.04 17.61 8.15
CA GLY A 273 26.35 18.80 7.64
C GLY A 273 26.03 18.76 6.16
N ARG A 274 26.40 17.68 5.43
CA ARG A 274 25.98 17.44 4.05
C ARG A 274 24.52 17.02 3.98
N LEU A 275 23.86 17.30 2.85
CA LEU A 275 22.60 16.66 2.51
C LEU A 275 22.86 15.37 1.76
N LEU A 276 22.18 14.31 2.16
CA LEU A 276 22.07 13.06 1.43
C LEU A 276 20.75 13.03 0.69
N LEU A 277 20.79 12.78 -0.63
CA LEU A 277 19.64 12.50 -1.45
C LEU A 277 19.75 11.08 -2.02
N VAL A 278 18.74 10.25 -1.77
CA VAL A 278 18.61 8.93 -2.40
C VAL A 278 17.41 8.95 -3.32
N LYS A 279 17.63 8.74 -4.62
CA LYS A 279 16.63 8.87 -5.67
C LYS A 279 16.86 7.87 -6.82
N HIS A 280 15.87 7.74 -7.68
CA HIS A 280 15.99 6.93 -8.89
C HIS A 280 16.71 7.68 -10.02
N GLY A 281 17.67 7.00 -10.65
CA GLY A 281 18.39 7.45 -11.82
C GLY A 281 19.37 8.61 -11.58
N PRO A 282 20.08 9.03 -12.64
CA PRO A 282 21.12 10.05 -12.57
C PRO A 282 20.56 11.47 -12.31
N LEU A 283 21.47 12.43 -12.08
CA LEU A 283 21.14 13.85 -11.88
C LEU A 283 20.80 14.59 -13.17
N SER A 284 20.95 13.96 -14.31
CA SER A 284 20.64 14.52 -15.62
C SER A 284 19.97 13.49 -16.53
N GLY A 285 19.33 13.94 -17.60
CA GLY A 285 18.65 13.07 -18.55
C GLY A 285 17.19 12.81 -18.21
N LYS A 286 16.61 11.76 -18.79
CA LYS A 286 15.20 11.40 -18.59
C LYS A 286 15.02 10.52 -17.34
N PRO A 287 13.87 10.61 -16.65
CA PRO A 287 13.53 9.68 -15.57
C PRO A 287 13.59 8.22 -16.04
N VAL A 288 14.17 7.35 -15.20
CA VAL A 288 14.40 5.93 -15.52
C VAL A 288 13.33 4.98 -14.96
N GLY A 289 12.24 5.53 -14.43
CA GLY A 289 11.28 4.74 -13.67
C GLY A 289 11.81 4.40 -12.26
N ARG A 290 11.20 3.42 -11.62
CA ARG A 290 11.62 2.97 -10.26
C ARG A 290 12.78 1.98 -10.33
N LYS A 291 13.89 2.40 -10.96
CA LYS A 291 15.12 1.63 -11.12
C LYS A 291 16.32 2.50 -10.76
N GLN A 292 17.50 1.87 -10.67
CA GLN A 292 18.75 2.58 -10.41
C GLN A 292 18.64 3.50 -9.20
N LEU A 293 18.42 2.91 -8.03
CA LEU A 293 18.40 3.66 -6.77
C LEU A 293 19.83 4.14 -6.47
N GLN A 294 20.02 5.45 -6.40
CA GLN A 294 21.34 6.07 -6.30
C GLN A 294 21.40 7.09 -5.16
N ALA A 295 22.57 7.19 -4.51
CA ALA A 295 22.86 8.13 -3.43
C ALA A 295 23.74 9.28 -3.93
N TYR A 296 23.39 10.51 -3.50
CA TYR A 296 24.07 11.74 -3.84
C TYR A 296 24.30 12.59 -2.58
N LEU A 297 25.35 13.38 -2.57
CA LEU A 297 25.68 14.31 -1.50
C LEU A 297 25.68 15.77 -2.01
N SER A 298 25.30 16.70 -1.13
CA SER A 298 25.39 18.13 -1.39
C SER A 298 26.07 18.83 -0.21
N ASP A 299 27.08 19.65 -0.51
CA ASP A 299 27.78 20.49 0.45
C ASP A 299 27.16 21.89 0.59
N ASP A 300 26.27 22.28 -0.31
CA ASP A 300 25.75 23.63 -0.51
C ASP A 300 24.21 23.73 -0.37
N ASP A 301 23.65 22.88 0.50
CA ASP A 301 22.22 22.86 0.82
C ASP A 301 21.31 22.58 -0.41
N GLY A 302 21.77 21.68 -1.30
CA GLY A 302 21.00 21.19 -2.44
C GLY A 302 21.12 22.01 -3.71
N LYS A 303 22.01 23.03 -3.77
CA LYS A 303 22.28 23.79 -4.99
C LYS A 303 23.06 22.97 -6.01
N SER A 304 23.98 22.16 -5.53
CA SER A 304 24.71 21.19 -6.36
C SER A 304 24.80 19.82 -5.68
N TRP A 305 24.94 18.77 -6.48
CA TRP A 305 24.99 17.39 -6.04
C TRP A 305 26.18 16.68 -6.65
N GLN A 306 26.77 15.77 -5.91
CA GLN A 306 27.90 14.95 -6.33
C GLN A 306 27.68 13.47 -5.92
N GLY A 307 28.39 12.56 -6.57
CA GLY A 307 28.28 11.13 -6.32
C GLY A 307 27.44 10.42 -7.40
N GLY A 308 26.54 9.58 -6.98
CA GLY A 308 25.75 8.69 -7.85
C GLY A 308 26.01 7.22 -7.52
N LEU A 309 26.35 6.95 -6.24
CA LEU A 309 26.55 5.57 -5.77
C LEU A 309 25.28 4.76 -6.01
N THR A 310 25.34 3.77 -6.88
CA THR A 310 24.21 2.88 -7.16
C THR A 310 24.03 1.91 -6.02
N LEU A 311 22.89 2.00 -5.34
CA LEU A 311 22.50 1.09 -4.26
C LEU A 311 21.85 -0.17 -4.80
N ASP A 312 21.02 -0.02 -5.84
CA ASP A 312 20.37 -1.14 -6.54
C ASP A 312 19.97 -0.72 -7.95
N GLU A 313 20.25 -1.56 -8.95
CA GLU A 313 19.88 -1.31 -10.34
C GLU A 313 18.49 -1.85 -10.70
N ARG A 314 17.97 -2.76 -9.89
CA ARG A 314 16.70 -3.45 -10.12
C ARG A 314 15.51 -2.51 -9.91
N ALA A 315 14.32 -3.01 -10.25
CA ALA A 315 13.07 -2.33 -9.90
C ALA A 315 12.88 -2.35 -8.37
N CYS A 316 13.14 -1.19 -7.73
CA CYS A 316 13.03 -1.00 -6.28
C CYS A 316 12.40 0.36 -5.97
N SER A 317 11.97 0.59 -4.73
CA SER A 317 11.36 1.86 -4.39
C SER A 317 11.35 2.14 -2.88
N TYR A 318 10.87 3.33 -2.53
CA TYR A 318 10.63 3.80 -1.17
C TYR A 318 11.84 3.72 -0.25
N PRO A 319 12.95 4.40 -0.62
CA PRO A 319 14.10 4.49 0.27
C PRO A 319 13.76 5.25 1.56
N ASP A 320 14.26 4.74 2.68
CA ASP A 320 14.34 5.41 3.97
C ASP A 320 15.70 5.12 4.58
N GLY A 321 16.18 5.93 5.55
CA GLY A 321 17.53 5.74 6.04
C GLY A 321 17.81 6.27 7.44
N THR A 322 18.95 5.79 7.96
CA THR A 322 19.54 6.23 9.22
C THR A 322 21.06 6.31 9.11
N GLN A 323 21.69 7.15 9.93
CA GLN A 323 23.15 7.26 10.04
C GLN A 323 23.60 6.87 11.44
N ALA A 324 24.60 6.00 11.52
CA ALA A 324 25.25 5.64 12.77
C ALA A 324 26.29 6.69 13.19
N SER A 325 26.69 6.66 14.46
CA SER A 325 27.71 7.56 15.01
C SER A 325 29.11 7.39 14.38
N ASP A 326 29.40 6.23 13.81
CA ASP A 326 30.63 5.95 13.05
C ASP A 326 30.57 6.46 11.58
N GLY A 327 29.50 7.18 11.23
CA GLY A 327 29.26 7.72 9.89
C GLY A 327 28.61 6.75 8.91
N THR A 328 28.40 5.47 9.29
CA THR A 328 27.76 4.50 8.39
C THR A 328 26.31 4.86 8.15
N ILE A 329 25.94 5.03 6.88
CA ILE A 329 24.60 5.28 6.40
C ILE A 329 23.96 3.95 6.02
N ARG A 330 22.70 3.76 6.43
CA ARG A 330 21.92 2.57 6.06
C ARG A 330 20.64 3.01 5.39
N ILE A 331 20.41 2.53 4.17
CA ILE A 331 19.21 2.79 3.38
C ILE A 331 18.43 1.51 3.24
N ILE A 332 17.18 1.50 3.69
CA ILE A 332 16.20 0.45 3.48
C ILE A 332 15.31 0.79 2.31
N TYR A 333 14.87 -0.18 1.54
CA TYR A 333 13.99 -0.01 0.38
C TYR A 333 13.28 -1.32 0.05
N ASP A 334 12.23 -1.26 -0.77
CA ASP A 334 11.53 -2.44 -1.24
C ASP A 334 11.93 -2.84 -2.66
N HIS A 335 11.77 -4.12 -2.98
CA HIS A 335 11.93 -4.69 -4.30
C HIS A 335 10.84 -5.72 -4.54
N ASP A 336 10.11 -5.53 -5.65
CA ASP A 336 9.09 -6.47 -6.11
C ASP A 336 8.09 -6.86 -5.02
N ARG A 337 7.26 -5.90 -4.65
CA ARG A 337 6.32 -5.97 -3.51
C ARG A 337 5.33 -7.11 -3.58
N MET A 338 4.99 -7.55 -4.80
CA MET A 338 3.93 -8.54 -5.06
C MET A 338 4.45 -9.96 -5.17
N ASP A 339 5.58 -10.14 -5.85
CA ASP A 339 6.12 -11.47 -6.13
C ASP A 339 7.25 -11.83 -5.16
N ALA A 340 8.37 -11.11 -5.22
CA ALA A 340 9.49 -11.37 -4.33
C ALA A 340 9.27 -10.84 -2.90
N GLY A 341 8.53 -9.74 -2.74
CA GLY A 341 8.20 -9.13 -1.46
C GLY A 341 9.43 -8.77 -0.63
N HIS A 342 10.52 -8.36 -1.28
CA HIS A 342 11.79 -8.15 -0.59
C HIS A 342 11.85 -6.76 0.06
N ILE A 343 12.19 -6.74 1.33
CA ILE A 343 12.69 -5.57 2.02
C ILE A 343 14.20 -5.70 2.10
N LEU A 344 14.91 -4.75 1.51
CA LEU A 344 16.35 -4.76 1.32
C LEU A 344 16.99 -3.59 2.05
N PHE A 345 18.28 -3.69 2.37
CA PHE A 345 19.02 -2.51 2.77
C PHE A 345 20.46 -2.54 2.26
N SER A 346 21.06 -1.36 2.12
CA SER A 346 22.45 -1.14 1.80
C SER A 346 23.09 -0.32 2.89
N ALA A 347 24.38 -0.57 3.14
CA ALA A 347 25.19 0.19 4.08
C ALA A 347 26.42 0.76 3.37
N PHE A 348 26.70 2.05 3.55
CA PHE A 348 27.82 2.75 2.93
C PHE A 348 28.21 3.98 3.77
N LYS A 349 29.33 4.61 3.43
CA LYS A 349 29.78 5.88 4.01
C LYS A 349 29.73 7.01 2.98
N GLU A 350 29.81 8.26 3.45
CA GLU A 350 29.88 9.42 2.55
C GLU A 350 31.03 9.31 1.55
N ASP A 351 32.20 8.80 2.00
CA ASP A 351 33.36 8.58 1.15
C ASP A 351 33.06 7.64 -0.01
N ASP A 352 32.21 6.63 0.17
CA ASP A 352 31.84 5.72 -0.92
C ASP A 352 31.05 6.43 -2.02
N VAL A 353 30.22 7.41 -1.63
CA VAL A 353 29.48 8.27 -2.58
C VAL A 353 30.45 9.21 -3.32
N LEU A 354 31.45 9.75 -2.63
CA LEU A 354 32.39 10.73 -3.20
C LEU A 354 33.45 10.08 -4.10
N ARG A 355 33.90 8.86 -3.77
CA ARG A 355 34.94 8.16 -4.56
C ARG A 355 34.47 7.79 -5.96
N LEU A 356 33.19 7.59 -6.21
CA LEU A 356 32.66 7.40 -7.54
C LEU A 356 32.90 8.58 -8.49
N ARG A 357 33.19 9.77 -7.93
CA ARG A 357 33.65 10.90 -8.71
C ARG A 357 35.05 10.70 -9.29
N ALA A 358 35.87 9.85 -8.65
CA ALA A 358 37.24 9.53 -9.09
C ALA A 358 37.30 8.31 -10.05
N ILE A 359 36.30 7.46 -10.09
CA ILE A 359 36.23 6.25 -10.96
C ILE A 359 35.88 6.62 -12.41
N SER A 360 35.36 7.81 -12.66
CA SER A 360 35.27 8.34 -14.03
C SER A 360 36.64 8.78 -14.59
N ASP A 361 37.72 8.65 -13.80
CA ASP A 361 39.10 8.85 -14.20
C ASP A 361 39.76 7.50 -14.55
N PRO A 362 40.27 7.30 -15.77
CA PRO A 362 40.72 5.98 -16.27
C PRO A 362 41.86 5.32 -15.51
N GLU A 363 42.47 5.96 -14.53
CA GLU A 363 43.59 5.43 -13.76
C GLU A 363 43.22 4.59 -12.50
N HIS A 364 41.90 4.33 -12.25
CA HIS A 364 41.44 3.63 -11.02
C HIS A 364 40.60 2.37 -11.30
N GLU A 365 41.06 1.51 -12.19
CA GLU A 365 40.39 0.22 -12.49
C GLU A 365 40.39 -0.83 -11.38
N GLY A 366 40.88 -0.55 -10.18
CA GLY A 366 41.11 -1.56 -9.14
C GLY A 366 40.17 -1.57 -7.94
N ILE A 367 39.21 -0.64 -7.80
CA ILE A 367 38.46 -0.43 -6.53
C ILE A 367 37.00 -0.92 -6.59
N GLN A 368 36.54 -1.46 -7.71
CA GLN A 368 35.16 -1.94 -7.85
C GLN A 368 34.80 -3.15 -6.97
N ASP A 369 35.78 -3.90 -6.45
CA ASP A 369 35.52 -5.17 -5.76
C ASP A 369 35.18 -5.05 -4.28
N HIS A 370 35.31 -3.88 -3.64
CA HIS A 370 35.15 -3.77 -2.19
C HIS A 370 33.85 -3.14 -1.71
N VAL A 371 33.11 -2.45 -2.58
CA VAL A 371 31.83 -1.83 -2.19
C VAL A 371 30.82 -1.98 -3.32
N ASN A 372 30.31 -3.18 -3.54
CA ASN A 372 29.10 -3.36 -4.30
C ASN A 372 27.90 -3.37 -3.33
N PRO A 373 27.19 -2.24 -3.17
CA PRO A 373 26.03 -2.16 -2.28
C PRO A 373 24.95 -3.17 -2.67
N ALA A 374 24.84 -3.49 -3.96
CA ALA A 374 23.92 -4.51 -4.44
C ALA A 374 24.27 -5.90 -3.90
N GLN A 375 25.58 -6.25 -3.75
CA GLN A 375 25.97 -7.49 -3.10
C GLN A 375 25.71 -7.45 -1.58
N SER A 376 25.90 -6.32 -0.93
CA SER A 376 25.54 -6.13 0.48
C SER A 376 24.02 -6.22 0.66
N ALA A 377 23.26 -5.54 -0.17
CA ALA A 377 21.81 -5.61 -0.20
C ALA A 377 21.32 -7.05 -0.51
N ALA A 378 21.93 -7.73 -1.47
CA ALA A 378 21.59 -9.12 -1.79
C ALA A 378 21.87 -10.08 -0.62
N LYS A 379 22.98 -9.89 0.10
CA LYS A 379 23.27 -10.66 1.31
C LYS A 379 22.29 -10.38 2.44
N SER A 380 21.87 -9.13 2.60
CA SER A 380 20.85 -8.75 3.56
C SER A 380 19.47 -9.25 3.17
N SER A 381 19.12 -9.19 1.87
CA SER A 381 17.84 -9.66 1.35
C SER A 381 17.56 -11.12 1.65
N VAL A 382 18.59 -11.96 1.65
CA VAL A 382 18.45 -13.38 1.99
C VAL A 382 17.92 -13.55 3.41
N ARG A 383 18.33 -12.71 4.35
CA ARG A 383 17.88 -12.76 5.74
C ARG A 383 16.50 -12.16 5.95
N PHE A 384 16.22 -11.04 5.31
CA PHE A 384 14.86 -10.54 5.25
C PHE A 384 13.91 -11.54 4.58
N LYS A 385 14.38 -12.30 3.59
CA LYS A 385 13.60 -13.40 3.00
C LYS A 385 13.13 -14.42 4.02
N VAL A 386 13.92 -14.73 5.04
CA VAL A 386 13.50 -15.64 6.10
C VAL A 386 12.41 -15.04 6.97
N LEU A 387 12.47 -13.73 7.22
CA LEU A 387 11.48 -13.02 8.03
C LEU A 387 10.19 -12.69 7.28
N ILE A 388 10.34 -12.30 6.03
CA ILE A 388 9.28 -11.73 5.22
C ILE A 388 9.07 -12.51 3.94
N ASN A 389 9.48 -13.77 3.94
CA ASN A 389 9.38 -14.62 2.78
C ASN A 389 8.00 -14.48 2.14
N ALA A 390 7.91 -13.61 1.15
CA ALA A 390 6.82 -13.65 0.24
C ALA A 390 6.82 -15.05 -0.33
N ALA A 391 5.74 -15.77 -0.19
CA ALA A 391 5.60 -17.00 -0.92
C ALA A 391 5.88 -16.67 -2.38
N THR A 392 6.77 -17.41 -2.97
CA THR A 392 7.04 -17.31 -4.39
C THR A 392 5.76 -17.65 -5.13
N GLY A 393 5.27 -16.68 -5.87
CA GLY A 393 4.04 -16.79 -6.62
C GLY A 393 2.80 -16.27 -5.90
N ILE A 394 1.82 -15.87 -6.68
CA ILE A 394 0.50 -15.47 -6.23
C ILE A 394 -0.10 -16.66 -5.49
N ASN A 395 -0.33 -16.51 -4.19
CA ASN A 395 -1.07 -17.52 -3.47
C ASN A 395 -2.53 -17.41 -3.88
N THR A 396 -2.92 -18.29 -4.72
CA THR A 396 -4.30 -18.42 -5.16
C THR A 396 -5.27 -18.78 -4.03
N ARG A 397 -4.75 -19.04 -2.80
CA ARG A 397 -5.56 -19.45 -1.65
C ARG A 397 -5.20 -18.73 -0.34
N PRO A 398 -4.96 -17.40 -0.30
CA PRO A 398 -4.56 -16.71 0.92
C PRO A 398 -5.60 -16.80 2.04
N TRP A 399 -6.86 -17.00 1.71
CA TRP A 399 -7.99 -17.08 2.65
C TRP A 399 -8.27 -18.48 3.19
N LEU A 400 -7.62 -19.52 2.70
CA LEU A 400 -7.98 -20.90 3.05
C LEU A 400 -7.29 -21.40 4.31
N LYS A 401 -6.26 -20.73 4.82
CA LYS A 401 -5.45 -21.28 5.90
C LYS A 401 -5.97 -21.02 7.31
N ASP A 402 -6.40 -19.82 7.63
CA ASP A 402 -6.85 -19.49 8.97
C ASP A 402 -8.33 -19.11 9.07
N GLY A 403 -8.95 -18.97 7.94
CA GLY A 403 -10.35 -18.70 7.83
C GLY A 403 -10.82 -17.37 8.35
N ARG A 404 -9.93 -16.43 8.63
CA ARG A 404 -10.33 -15.09 9.08
C ARG A 404 -10.36 -14.10 7.95
N PHE A 405 -9.39 -14.21 7.05
CA PHE A 405 -9.01 -13.09 6.25
C PHE A 405 -9.89 -12.90 5.05
N LEU A 406 -10.06 -13.89 4.34
CA LEU A 406 -10.88 -13.93 3.17
C LEU A 406 -11.64 -15.25 3.19
N ARG A 407 -12.19 -15.61 4.36
CA ARG A 407 -13.28 -16.53 4.24
C ARG A 407 -14.28 -15.78 3.41
N PRO A 408 -14.42 -16.18 2.14
CA PRO A 408 -15.67 -15.95 1.50
C PRO A 408 -16.65 -16.41 2.56
N ARG A 409 -17.60 -15.58 2.93
CA ARG A 409 -18.70 -16.07 3.75
C ARG A 409 -19.10 -17.33 3.06
N GLN A 410 -18.76 -18.49 3.63
CA GLN A 410 -19.32 -19.74 3.16
C GLN A 410 -20.79 -19.50 3.20
N ASN A 411 -21.37 -19.30 2.06
CA ASN A 411 -22.78 -19.14 1.94
C ASN A 411 -23.33 -20.50 2.30
N GLN A 412 -23.64 -20.68 3.57
CA GLN A 412 -24.27 -21.89 4.06
C GLN A 412 -25.68 -22.03 3.47
N GLU A 413 -26.19 -20.95 2.87
CA GLU A 413 -27.46 -20.89 2.17
C GLU A 413 -27.22 -20.97 0.67
N GLY A 414 -27.13 -22.16 0.14
CA GLY A 414 -27.04 -22.39 -1.30
C GLY A 414 -27.03 -23.86 -1.66
N THR A 415 -27.29 -24.15 -2.91
CA THR A 415 -27.21 -25.51 -3.45
C THR A 415 -25.78 -25.83 -3.86
N PRO A 416 -25.29 -27.07 -3.71
CA PRO A 416 -24.00 -27.48 -4.25
C PRO A 416 -23.88 -27.17 -5.75
N ILE A 417 -22.67 -26.94 -6.25
CA ILE A 417 -22.40 -26.84 -7.68
C ILE A 417 -22.84 -28.17 -8.32
N ARG A 418 -23.72 -28.11 -9.30
CA ARG A 418 -24.19 -29.33 -10.00
C ARG A 418 -23.13 -29.77 -10.99
N LYS A 419 -22.68 -31.02 -10.88
CA LYS A 419 -21.81 -31.68 -11.86
C LYS A 419 -22.65 -32.29 -13.01
N VAL A 420 -23.26 -31.43 -13.82
CA VAL A 420 -24.02 -31.84 -15.01
C VAL A 420 -23.36 -31.21 -16.24
N PRO A 421 -23.58 -31.74 -17.43
CA PRO A 421 -23.00 -31.11 -18.62
C PRO A 421 -23.30 -29.62 -18.68
N ALA A 422 -22.28 -28.84 -18.96
CA ALA A 422 -22.42 -27.41 -19.19
C ALA A 422 -23.31 -27.16 -20.41
N ALA A 423 -24.05 -26.06 -20.41
CA ALA A 423 -24.81 -25.63 -21.57
C ALA A 423 -23.87 -25.17 -22.70
N GLU A 424 -24.36 -25.20 -23.94
CA GLU A 424 -23.70 -24.50 -25.05
C GLU A 424 -24.48 -23.22 -25.36
N LEU A 425 -23.82 -22.10 -25.24
CA LEU A 425 -24.42 -20.77 -25.45
C LEU A 425 -23.83 -20.05 -26.67
N GLU A 426 -24.68 -19.32 -27.38
CA GLU A 426 -24.30 -18.42 -28.47
C GLU A 426 -24.83 -17.01 -28.17
N ILE A 427 -23.99 -15.99 -28.38
CA ILE A 427 -24.38 -14.61 -28.16
C ILE A 427 -25.37 -14.19 -29.23
N SER A 428 -26.57 -13.80 -28.83
CA SER A 428 -27.61 -13.32 -29.72
C SER A 428 -27.68 -11.81 -29.84
N THR A 429 -27.41 -11.10 -28.77
CA THR A 429 -27.36 -9.63 -28.75
C THR A 429 -26.31 -9.12 -27.77
N GLY A 430 -25.73 -7.96 -28.09
CA GLY A 430 -24.71 -7.32 -27.29
C GLY A 430 -23.29 -7.61 -27.81
N ARG A 431 -22.33 -6.85 -27.30
CA ARG A 431 -20.89 -7.08 -27.52
C ARG A 431 -20.33 -7.84 -26.32
N ALA A 432 -19.80 -9.02 -26.56
CA ALA A 432 -19.20 -9.83 -25.52
C ALA A 432 -18.01 -10.61 -26.04
N GLU A 433 -17.10 -10.95 -25.14
CA GLU A 433 -15.99 -11.86 -25.40
C GLU A 433 -16.28 -13.22 -24.77
N ILE A 434 -15.85 -14.29 -25.45
CA ILE A 434 -15.96 -15.65 -24.96
C ILE A 434 -14.57 -16.17 -24.64
N GLY A 435 -14.39 -16.72 -23.44
CA GLY A 435 -13.14 -17.33 -23.00
C GLY A 435 -13.38 -18.70 -22.35
N THR A 436 -12.32 -19.31 -21.87
CA THR A 436 -12.37 -20.58 -21.11
C THR A 436 -11.68 -20.38 -19.75
N LEU A 437 -12.32 -20.82 -18.69
CA LEU A 437 -11.76 -20.79 -17.35
C LEU A 437 -10.68 -21.87 -17.21
N SER A 438 -9.49 -21.49 -16.79
CA SER A 438 -8.38 -22.42 -16.59
C SER A 438 -8.04 -22.54 -15.11
N ALA A 439 -7.83 -23.77 -14.66
CA ALA A 439 -7.35 -24.06 -13.31
C ALA A 439 -5.81 -23.93 -13.18
N THR A 440 -5.09 -23.66 -14.26
CA THR A 440 -3.62 -23.70 -14.27
C THR A 440 -2.99 -22.38 -13.81
N GLU A 441 -2.03 -22.51 -12.93
CA GLU A 441 -1.33 -21.44 -12.21
C GLU A 441 -0.27 -20.68 -13.05
N LYS A 442 -0.19 -20.85 -14.36
CA LYS A 442 0.84 -20.22 -15.18
C LYS A 442 0.30 -19.03 -15.95
N PHE A 443 0.74 -17.87 -15.52
CA PHE A 443 0.60 -16.61 -16.25
C PHE A 443 1.39 -16.68 -17.57
N VAL A 444 0.70 -16.62 -18.69
CA VAL A 444 1.31 -16.37 -19.99
C VAL A 444 0.64 -15.13 -20.57
N SER A 445 1.38 -14.03 -20.60
CA SER A 445 0.92 -12.84 -21.32
C SER A 445 0.82 -13.18 -22.81
N PRO A 446 -0.33 -12.98 -23.47
CA PRO A 446 -0.43 -13.17 -24.92
C PRO A 446 0.47 -12.16 -25.63
N PRO A 447 1.06 -12.51 -26.78
CA PRO A 447 1.85 -11.60 -27.60
C PRO A 447 1.04 -10.35 -27.99
N GLU A 448 1.70 -9.19 -28.00
CA GLU A 448 1.10 -7.95 -28.52
C GLU A 448 0.62 -8.17 -29.96
N GLY A 449 -0.65 -7.86 -30.23
CA GLY A 449 -1.24 -7.93 -31.57
C GLY A 449 -2.13 -9.15 -31.84
N THR A 450 -2.40 -10.01 -30.86
CA THR A 450 -3.30 -11.16 -31.07
C THR A 450 -4.76 -10.70 -31.22
N PRO A 451 -5.51 -11.17 -32.26
CA PRO A 451 -6.92 -10.81 -32.42
C PRO A 451 -7.76 -11.25 -31.21
N THR A 452 -8.69 -10.43 -30.82
CA THR A 452 -9.45 -10.39 -29.58
C THR A 452 -10.42 -11.59 -29.35
N ALA A 453 -10.40 -12.62 -30.16
CA ALA A 453 -11.48 -13.61 -30.25
C ALA A 453 -11.40 -14.80 -29.29
N LEU A 454 -10.25 -15.10 -28.70
CA LEU A 454 -10.14 -16.23 -27.75
C LEU A 454 -9.06 -15.94 -26.70
N ARG A 455 -9.46 -15.53 -25.52
CA ARG A 455 -8.54 -15.47 -24.39
C ARG A 455 -8.89 -16.51 -23.36
N ILE A 456 -7.96 -17.39 -23.08
CA ILE A 456 -8.07 -18.39 -22.03
C ILE A 456 -7.95 -17.66 -20.71
N ALA A 457 -8.92 -17.78 -19.81
CA ALA A 457 -8.85 -17.20 -18.49
C ALA A 457 -7.83 -17.95 -17.66
N ALA A 458 -6.67 -17.32 -17.46
CA ALA A 458 -5.70 -17.70 -16.45
C ALA A 458 -5.87 -16.75 -15.24
N PRO A 459 -5.38 -17.11 -14.05
CA PRO A 459 -5.30 -16.18 -12.94
C PRO A 459 -4.73 -14.84 -13.41
N ASN A 460 -5.37 -13.71 -13.02
CA ASN A 460 -5.05 -12.34 -13.43
C ASN A 460 -5.42 -11.94 -14.87
N GLN A 461 -6.24 -12.68 -15.60
CA GLN A 461 -6.75 -12.23 -16.90
C GLN A 461 -7.91 -11.25 -16.78
N ARG A 462 -8.00 -10.31 -17.75
CA ARG A 462 -9.15 -9.41 -17.89
C ARG A 462 -10.41 -10.21 -18.17
N VAL A 463 -11.44 -9.97 -17.38
CA VAL A 463 -12.77 -10.58 -17.54
C VAL A 463 -13.73 -9.64 -18.28
N PHE A 464 -13.47 -8.33 -18.27
CA PHE A 464 -14.27 -7.33 -18.99
C PHE A 464 -13.38 -6.53 -19.94
N HIS A 465 -13.92 -6.27 -21.13
CA HIS A 465 -13.17 -5.55 -22.17
C HIS A 465 -12.94 -4.08 -21.80
N ASP A 466 -13.93 -3.46 -21.21
CA ASP A 466 -13.99 -2.02 -20.84
C ASP A 466 -13.65 -1.75 -19.36
N GLN A 467 -13.51 -2.81 -18.57
CA GLN A 467 -13.20 -2.73 -17.15
C GLN A 467 -11.93 -3.53 -16.82
N PRO A 468 -11.03 -2.98 -16.02
CA PRO A 468 -9.76 -3.63 -15.69
C PRO A 468 -9.92 -4.71 -14.60
N HIS A 469 -10.80 -5.67 -14.82
CA HIS A 469 -11.02 -6.78 -13.90
C HIS A 469 -10.32 -8.04 -14.37
N SER A 470 -9.72 -8.79 -13.47
CA SER A 470 -9.14 -10.10 -13.73
C SER A 470 -9.62 -11.14 -12.73
N VAL A 471 -9.76 -12.37 -13.17
CA VAL A 471 -10.08 -13.52 -12.30
C VAL A 471 -8.80 -13.99 -11.63
N ASN A 472 -8.80 -14.08 -10.30
CA ASN A 472 -7.64 -14.55 -9.54
C ASN A 472 -7.82 -16.00 -9.06
N VAL A 473 -9.04 -16.41 -8.75
CA VAL A 473 -9.34 -17.76 -8.30
C VAL A 473 -10.62 -18.25 -8.96
N VAL A 474 -10.53 -19.45 -9.50
CA VAL A 474 -11.66 -20.16 -10.11
C VAL A 474 -11.92 -21.41 -9.28
N PRO A 475 -13.15 -21.66 -8.77
CA PRO A 475 -13.48 -22.95 -8.18
C PRO A 475 -13.14 -24.09 -9.15
N GLU A 476 -12.62 -25.18 -8.61
CA GLU A 476 -12.20 -26.33 -9.41
C GLU A 476 -13.35 -26.88 -10.27
N GLU A 477 -14.57 -26.78 -9.77
CA GLU A 477 -15.78 -27.23 -10.46
C GLU A 477 -16.13 -26.42 -11.72
N LEU A 478 -15.63 -25.18 -11.81
CA LEU A 478 -15.84 -24.31 -12.98
C LEU A 478 -14.63 -24.28 -13.92
N ALA A 479 -13.55 -24.96 -13.56
CA ALA A 479 -12.37 -25.05 -14.40
C ALA A 479 -12.68 -25.77 -15.72
N GLY A 480 -12.23 -25.19 -16.82
CA GLY A 480 -12.49 -25.74 -18.17
C GLY A 480 -13.78 -25.27 -18.81
N LEU A 481 -14.70 -24.63 -18.07
CA LEU A 481 -15.91 -24.06 -18.63
C LEU A 481 -15.61 -22.77 -19.42
N ARG A 482 -16.47 -22.48 -20.38
CA ARG A 482 -16.42 -21.23 -21.15
C ARG A 482 -17.13 -20.11 -20.37
N TYR A 483 -16.77 -18.88 -20.65
CA TYR A 483 -17.46 -17.73 -20.10
C TYR A 483 -17.73 -16.65 -21.14
N ILE A 484 -18.79 -15.86 -20.91
CA ILE A 484 -19.16 -14.69 -21.68
C ILE A 484 -18.99 -13.47 -20.79
N VAL A 485 -18.29 -12.48 -21.32
CA VAL A 485 -18.05 -11.19 -20.66
C VAL A 485 -18.74 -10.10 -21.45
N ALA A 486 -19.64 -9.37 -20.80
CA ALA A 486 -20.25 -8.19 -21.40
C ALA A 486 -19.24 -7.05 -21.57
N SER A 487 -19.15 -6.46 -22.74
CA SER A 487 -18.31 -5.28 -22.97
C SER A 487 -18.96 -3.98 -22.50
N SER A 488 -20.27 -3.94 -22.31
CA SER A 488 -21.01 -2.85 -21.67
C SER A 488 -22.42 -3.29 -21.31
N GLY A 489 -22.65 -3.41 -20.04
CA GLY A 489 -23.96 -3.36 -19.42
C GLY A 489 -24.99 -4.44 -19.69
N HIS A 490 -25.02 -5.08 -20.85
CA HIS A 490 -26.08 -6.03 -21.20
C HIS A 490 -25.67 -7.05 -22.25
N VAL A 491 -25.82 -8.35 -21.93
CA VAL A 491 -25.61 -9.48 -22.87
C VAL A 491 -26.77 -10.44 -22.80
N VAL A 492 -27.23 -10.88 -23.96
CA VAL A 492 -28.17 -11.97 -24.12
C VAL A 492 -27.52 -13.10 -24.91
N ALA A 493 -27.49 -14.30 -24.34
CA ALA A 493 -27.00 -15.51 -24.99
C ALA A 493 -28.13 -16.52 -25.12
N VAL A 494 -28.22 -17.22 -26.25
CA VAL A 494 -29.20 -18.28 -26.50
C VAL A 494 -28.53 -19.62 -26.24
N CYS A 495 -29.23 -20.48 -25.50
CA CYS A 495 -28.81 -21.85 -25.25
C CYS A 495 -28.96 -22.71 -26.51
N ARG A 496 -27.88 -23.27 -27.00
CA ARG A 496 -27.89 -24.19 -28.16
C ARG A 496 -28.02 -25.65 -27.75
N LYS A 497 -27.51 -25.97 -26.56
CA LYS A 497 -27.63 -27.31 -25.96
C LYS A 497 -27.90 -27.15 -24.46
N ALA A 498 -28.93 -27.83 -24.02
CA ALA A 498 -29.37 -27.79 -22.63
C ALA A 498 -28.28 -28.19 -21.66
N GLY A 499 -28.17 -27.45 -20.54
CA GLY A 499 -27.17 -27.69 -19.51
C GLY A 499 -27.23 -26.66 -18.39
N ILE A 500 -26.26 -26.72 -17.50
CA ILE A 500 -26.12 -25.76 -16.41
C ILE A 500 -25.41 -24.51 -16.88
N VAL A 501 -25.96 -23.36 -16.53
CA VAL A 501 -25.35 -22.03 -16.68
C VAL A 501 -25.13 -21.45 -15.31
N PHE A 502 -23.96 -20.85 -15.14
CA PHE A 502 -23.59 -20.11 -13.95
C PHE A 502 -23.58 -18.62 -14.28
N VAL A 503 -24.07 -17.81 -13.36
CA VAL A 503 -23.98 -16.35 -13.42
C VAL A 503 -23.26 -15.87 -12.18
N LEU A 504 -22.22 -15.08 -12.39
CA LEU A 504 -21.40 -14.49 -11.35
C LEU A 504 -21.70 -13.01 -11.26
N ILE A 505 -22.02 -12.53 -10.09
CA ILE A 505 -22.28 -11.10 -9.81
C ILE A 505 -21.44 -10.62 -8.63
N PRO A 506 -21.04 -9.33 -8.59
CA PRO A 506 -20.38 -8.76 -7.42
C PRO A 506 -21.23 -8.94 -6.16
N THR A 507 -20.61 -9.31 -5.05
CA THR A 507 -21.31 -9.44 -3.77
C THR A 507 -21.85 -8.09 -3.27
N ALA A 508 -22.93 -8.09 -2.53
CA ALA A 508 -23.90 -7.02 -2.25
C ALA A 508 -23.36 -5.62 -1.86
N GLU A 509 -22.10 -5.43 -1.53
CA GLU A 509 -21.56 -4.09 -1.27
C GLU A 509 -21.50 -3.18 -2.52
N ARG A 510 -21.65 -3.75 -3.73
CA ARG A 510 -21.60 -3.01 -5.00
C ARG A 510 -22.68 -3.42 -6.03
N SER A 511 -23.41 -4.47 -5.76
CA SER A 511 -24.53 -4.86 -6.61
C SER A 511 -25.83 -4.34 -5.99
N PRO A 512 -26.68 -3.64 -6.72
CA PRO A 512 -28.03 -3.37 -6.22
C PRO A 512 -28.69 -4.71 -5.85
N GLU A 513 -29.33 -4.79 -4.70
CA GLU A 513 -30.18 -5.93 -4.29
C GLU A 513 -31.08 -6.41 -5.44
N SER A 514 -31.43 -5.49 -6.33
CA SER A 514 -32.20 -5.74 -7.55
C SER A 514 -31.60 -6.77 -8.52
N ILE A 515 -30.27 -6.99 -8.60
CA ILE A 515 -29.68 -7.99 -9.52
C ILE A 515 -29.81 -9.40 -8.95
N GLU A 516 -29.61 -9.57 -7.65
CA GLU A 516 -29.80 -10.86 -6.99
C GLU A 516 -31.28 -11.28 -7.01
N GLU A 517 -32.19 -10.35 -6.76
CA GLU A 517 -33.63 -10.58 -6.85
C GLU A 517 -34.09 -10.92 -8.28
N ASP A 518 -33.55 -10.22 -9.29
CA ASP A 518 -33.82 -10.49 -10.68
C ASP A 518 -33.35 -11.91 -11.09
N LEU A 519 -32.15 -12.32 -10.70
CA LEU A 519 -31.65 -13.67 -10.96
C LEU A 519 -32.53 -14.74 -10.28
N ARG A 520 -32.92 -14.52 -9.03
CA ARG A 520 -33.84 -15.42 -8.30
C ARG A 520 -35.21 -15.48 -8.98
N GLY A 521 -35.74 -14.35 -9.42
CA GLY A 521 -36.98 -14.28 -10.18
C GLY A 521 -36.93 -15.06 -11.50
N ARG A 522 -35.76 -15.21 -12.08
CA ARG A 522 -35.51 -16.00 -13.30
C ARG A 522 -35.15 -17.48 -13.02
N GLY A 523 -35.27 -17.91 -11.78
CA GLY A 523 -35.06 -19.30 -11.40
C GLY A 523 -33.59 -19.69 -11.13
N PHE A 524 -32.69 -18.71 -11.05
CA PHE A 524 -31.33 -18.98 -10.61
C PHE A 524 -31.27 -19.19 -9.10
N THR A 525 -30.51 -20.19 -8.68
CA THR A 525 -30.29 -20.52 -7.28
C THR A 525 -28.86 -20.15 -6.90
N LYS A 526 -28.68 -19.54 -5.73
CA LYS A 526 -27.37 -19.22 -5.19
C LYS A 526 -26.59 -20.48 -4.88
N VAL A 527 -25.33 -20.50 -5.24
CA VAL A 527 -24.44 -21.65 -5.07
C VAL A 527 -23.72 -21.54 -3.73
N ALA A 528 -23.72 -22.62 -2.95
CA ALA A 528 -22.88 -22.78 -1.77
C ALA A 528 -21.43 -23.07 -2.19
N ALA A 529 -20.77 -22.10 -2.76
CA ALA A 529 -19.37 -22.20 -3.18
C ALA A 529 -18.59 -21.02 -2.60
N PRO A 530 -17.25 -21.14 -2.47
CA PRO A 530 -16.41 -20.00 -2.17
C PRO A 530 -16.68 -18.87 -3.19
N GLU A 531 -16.81 -17.64 -2.69
CA GLU A 531 -16.96 -16.48 -3.54
C GLU A 531 -15.69 -16.30 -4.37
N PHE A 532 -15.83 -15.91 -5.63
CA PHE A 532 -14.68 -15.58 -6.48
C PHE A 532 -14.05 -14.28 -6.05
N LEU A 533 -12.74 -14.23 -6.16
CA LEU A 533 -11.99 -13.03 -5.98
C LEU A 533 -11.63 -12.43 -7.34
N PHE A 534 -12.13 -11.22 -7.63
CA PHE A 534 -11.78 -10.47 -8.82
C PHE A 534 -10.92 -9.27 -8.43
N PHE A 535 -9.84 -9.03 -9.18
CA PHE A 535 -9.02 -7.84 -9.04
C PHE A 535 -9.33 -6.85 -10.16
N LEU A 536 -9.46 -5.59 -9.78
CA LEU A 536 -9.37 -4.49 -10.72
C LEU A 536 -7.90 -4.23 -11.01
N THR A 537 -7.45 -4.56 -12.22
CA THR A 537 -6.12 -4.18 -12.69
C THR A 537 -6.23 -2.92 -13.55
N ASP A 538 -6.19 -1.76 -12.94
CA ASP A 538 -5.77 -0.56 -13.66
C ASP A 538 -4.24 -0.51 -13.62
N ARG A 539 -3.60 -0.18 -14.75
CA ARG A 539 -2.14 -0.08 -14.86
C ARG A 539 -1.50 0.88 -13.85
N ASN A 540 -2.31 1.68 -13.17
CA ASN A 540 -1.87 2.67 -12.19
C ASN A 540 -2.60 2.63 -10.83
N ARG A 541 -3.60 1.73 -10.62
CA ARG A 541 -4.35 1.65 -9.37
C ARG A 541 -4.79 0.21 -9.11
N ALA A 542 -4.17 -0.43 -8.13
CA ALA A 542 -4.78 -1.62 -7.54
C ALA A 542 -6.09 -1.20 -6.85
N LEU A 543 -7.22 -1.60 -7.40
CA LEU A 543 -8.52 -1.46 -6.73
C LEU A 543 -8.77 -2.71 -5.87
N PRO A 544 -9.54 -2.59 -4.78
CA PRO A 544 -9.77 -3.71 -3.88
C PRO A 544 -10.36 -4.91 -4.60
N ALA A 545 -10.01 -6.08 -4.13
CA ALA A 545 -10.61 -7.34 -4.54
C ALA A 545 -12.13 -7.27 -4.34
N ASN A 546 -12.88 -7.59 -5.37
CA ASN A 546 -14.32 -7.74 -5.27
C ASN A 546 -14.65 -9.21 -5.09
N LEU A 547 -15.44 -9.53 -4.08
CA LEU A 547 -16.03 -10.85 -3.91
C LEU A 547 -17.23 -10.98 -4.85
N TRP A 548 -17.36 -12.13 -5.48
CA TRP A 548 -18.44 -12.41 -6.42
C TRP A 548 -19.24 -13.62 -5.96
N THR A 549 -20.54 -13.51 -6.07
CA THR A 549 -21.48 -14.57 -5.74
C THR A 549 -21.86 -15.34 -7.00
N ILE A 550 -21.92 -16.67 -6.89
CA ILE A 550 -22.27 -17.56 -7.98
C ILE A 550 -23.74 -17.95 -7.87
N PHE A 551 -24.42 -17.87 -8.99
CA PHE A 551 -25.76 -18.41 -9.18
C PHE A 551 -25.74 -19.48 -10.27
N GLN A 552 -26.59 -20.50 -10.17
CA GLN A 552 -26.70 -21.55 -11.17
C GLN A 552 -28.16 -21.82 -11.56
N ARG A 553 -28.35 -22.18 -12.81
CA ARG A 553 -29.65 -22.65 -13.33
C ARG A 553 -29.45 -23.64 -14.45
N PHE A 554 -30.31 -24.68 -14.54
CA PHE A 554 -30.42 -25.48 -15.74
C PHE A 554 -31.20 -24.70 -16.79
N VAL A 555 -30.69 -24.66 -18.02
CA VAL A 555 -31.26 -23.91 -19.16
C VAL A 555 -31.55 -24.90 -20.30
N GLU A 556 -32.76 -24.83 -20.84
CA GLU A 556 -33.17 -25.66 -21.97
C GLU A 556 -32.67 -25.10 -23.31
N ALA A 557 -32.55 -25.96 -24.32
CA ALA A 557 -32.18 -25.50 -25.64
C ALA A 557 -33.26 -24.54 -26.21
N GLY A 558 -32.82 -23.42 -26.74
CA GLY A 558 -33.67 -22.32 -27.21
C GLY A 558 -33.98 -21.22 -26.16
N GLU A 559 -33.74 -21.49 -24.87
CA GLU A 559 -33.86 -20.45 -23.83
C GLU A 559 -32.77 -19.38 -23.95
N SER A 560 -33.11 -18.17 -23.51
CA SER A 560 -32.18 -17.05 -23.43
C SER A 560 -31.69 -16.83 -22.00
N VAL A 561 -30.39 -16.61 -21.88
CA VAL A 561 -29.75 -16.15 -20.64
C VAL A 561 -29.32 -14.72 -20.82
N GLU A 562 -29.81 -13.86 -19.95
CA GLU A 562 -29.53 -12.42 -19.97
C GLU A 562 -28.79 -12.03 -18.70
N VAL A 563 -27.73 -11.23 -18.84
CA VAL A 563 -27.04 -10.60 -17.72
C VAL A 563 -26.92 -9.11 -17.95
N ARG A 564 -27.29 -8.34 -16.93
CA ARG A 564 -27.22 -6.89 -16.89
C ARG A 564 -26.13 -6.44 -15.92
N GLY A 565 -25.47 -5.33 -16.23
CA GLY A 565 -24.42 -4.79 -15.39
C GLY A 565 -23.12 -5.58 -15.45
N LEU A 566 -22.44 -5.70 -14.31
CA LEU A 566 -21.13 -6.33 -14.19
C LEU A 566 -21.20 -7.87 -14.05
N GLY A 567 -22.18 -8.56 -14.61
CA GLY A 567 -22.29 -10.02 -14.50
C GLY A 567 -21.45 -10.77 -15.53
N VAL A 568 -20.99 -11.97 -15.17
CA VAL A 568 -20.31 -12.93 -16.06
C VAL A 568 -21.15 -14.18 -16.18
N ILE A 569 -21.38 -14.66 -17.40
CA ILE A 569 -22.03 -15.96 -17.66
C ILE A 569 -20.94 -17.01 -17.84
N VAL A 570 -21.04 -18.13 -17.14
CA VAL A 570 -20.15 -19.29 -17.27
C VAL A 570 -20.97 -20.52 -17.69
N PHE A 571 -20.48 -21.31 -18.69
CA PHE A 571 -21.22 -22.39 -19.31
C PHE A 571 -20.31 -23.47 -19.88
#